data_7a4494626b26c8d18c6d44d46309faeb
#
_entry.id   7a4494626b26c8d18c6d44d46309faeb
#
_cell.length_a   1.000
_cell.length_b   1.000
_cell.length_c   1.000
_cell.angle_alpha   90.00
_cell.angle_beta   90.00
_cell.angle_gamma   90.00
#
_symmetry.space_group_name_H-M   'P 1'
#
loop_
_entity.id
_entity.type
_entity.pdbx_description
1 polymer ?
#
loop_
_entity_poly.entity_id
_entity_poly.type
_entity_poly.pdbx_seq_one_letter_code
_entity_poly.pdbx_strand_id
1 'polypeptide(L)'
;MSDDPAQRIKADSAMMVLEAMRQAGIGKDDPVALIGHSQGGITAAAIAADMSEEYTIEHVVTAGSPVANHPIPPSTWVTSIEIGDELVAALDGAANPATDTWLTVHGYAYPTGASSTGEVGPNGECAPGDATSSWNRGYRGAEVAGASDGKELTHWLKYHQAAYQNATDLGSLAVANHERHFRQVIEGELEETRYFQGRMSHDNE
;
A
#
# COMPACT_ATOMS: atom_id res chain seq x y z
N MET A 1 4.97 15.50 6.19
CA MET A 1 3.53 15.71 6.32
C MET A 1 3.25 16.29 7.68
N SER A 2 2.20 17.11 7.83
CA SER A 2 1.87 17.73 9.12
C SER A 2 1.31 16.68 10.09
N ASP A 3 1.70 16.77 11.37
CA ASP A 3 1.11 15.94 12.43
C ASP A 3 -0.29 16.43 12.84
N ASP A 4 -0.70 17.62 12.36
CA ASP A 4 -2.02 18.19 12.60
C ASP A 4 -3.05 17.58 11.62
N PRO A 5 -4.10 16.89 12.12
CA PRO A 5 -5.17 16.31 11.31
C PRO A 5 -5.81 17.32 10.36
N ALA A 6 -6.11 18.52 10.86
CA ALA A 6 -6.72 19.58 10.06
C ALA A 6 -5.84 20.07 8.90
N GLN A 7 -4.55 19.81 8.96
CA GLN A 7 -3.59 20.14 7.91
C GLN A 7 -3.41 18.97 6.91
N ARG A 8 -3.49 17.72 7.38
CA ARG A 8 -3.34 16.53 6.51
C ARG A 8 -4.45 16.45 5.46
N ILE A 9 -5.69 16.66 5.88
CA ILE A 9 -6.85 16.62 4.97
C ILE A 9 -6.99 17.88 4.10
N LYS A 10 -6.28 18.96 4.41
CA LYS A 10 -6.20 20.15 3.57
C LYS A 10 -5.17 20.05 2.45
N ALA A 11 -4.39 18.98 2.42
CA ALA A 11 -3.53 18.74 1.27
C ALA A 11 -4.38 18.58 0.01
N ASP A 12 -3.99 19.23 -1.08
CA ASP A 12 -4.74 19.26 -2.35
C ASP A 12 -5.14 17.86 -2.83
N SER A 13 -4.26 16.86 -2.63
CA SER A 13 -4.52 15.48 -2.99
C SER A 13 -5.65 14.86 -2.16
N ALA A 14 -5.70 15.13 -0.86
CA ALA A 14 -6.76 14.63 0.01
C ALA A 14 -8.10 15.32 -0.32
N MET A 15 -8.08 16.64 -0.50
CA MET A 15 -9.27 17.41 -0.88
C MET A 15 -9.83 16.95 -2.23
N MET A 16 -8.97 16.63 -3.19
CA MET A 16 -9.40 16.10 -4.49
C MET A 16 -10.11 14.75 -4.36
N VAL A 17 -9.58 13.83 -3.55
CA VAL A 17 -10.20 12.52 -3.32
C VAL A 17 -11.52 12.66 -2.58
N LEU A 18 -11.58 13.48 -1.53
CA LEU A 18 -12.82 13.74 -0.79
C LEU A 18 -13.90 14.36 -1.69
N GLU A 19 -13.53 15.30 -2.55
CA GLU A 19 -14.47 15.88 -3.51
C GLU A 19 -14.93 14.82 -4.54
N ALA A 20 -14.06 13.93 -4.98
CA ALA A 20 -14.42 12.83 -5.86
C ALA A 20 -15.41 11.86 -5.19
N MET A 21 -15.17 11.50 -3.91
CA MET A 21 -16.08 10.68 -3.12
C MET A 21 -17.45 11.34 -2.97
N ARG A 22 -17.48 12.63 -2.66
CA ARG A 22 -18.72 13.41 -2.55
C ARG A 22 -19.49 13.44 -3.88
N GLN A 23 -18.82 13.67 -5.00
CA GLN A 23 -19.43 13.66 -6.34
C GLN A 23 -19.90 12.28 -6.76
N ALA A 24 -19.23 11.23 -6.30
CA ALA A 24 -19.68 9.86 -6.49
C ALA A 24 -20.92 9.50 -5.65
N GLY A 25 -21.30 10.36 -4.69
CA GLY A 25 -22.44 10.13 -3.82
C GLY A 25 -22.16 9.17 -2.67
N ILE A 26 -20.89 8.93 -2.34
CA ILE A 26 -20.50 8.05 -1.23
C ILE A 26 -20.91 8.71 0.09
N GLY A 27 -21.70 8.01 0.87
CA GLY A 27 -22.16 8.41 2.19
C GLY A 27 -21.46 7.68 3.33
N LYS A 28 -21.87 7.99 4.56
CA LYS A 28 -21.28 7.39 5.76
C LYS A 28 -21.52 5.88 5.88
N ASP A 29 -22.64 5.40 5.40
CA ASP A 29 -23.03 4.00 5.54
C ASP A 29 -22.48 3.11 4.40
N ASP A 30 -21.83 3.72 3.41
CA ASP A 30 -21.24 2.99 2.30
C ASP A 30 -19.86 2.47 2.70
N PRO A 31 -19.58 1.15 2.57
CA PRO A 31 -18.26 0.62 2.81
C PRO A 31 -17.30 1.07 1.72
N VAL A 32 -16.16 1.61 2.11
CA VAL A 32 -15.17 2.16 1.19
C VAL A 32 -13.83 1.42 1.31
N ALA A 33 -13.26 1.03 0.17
CA ALA A 33 -11.86 0.65 0.07
C ALA A 33 -11.07 1.75 -0.63
N LEU A 34 -9.96 2.17 -0.03
CA LEU A 34 -9.02 3.13 -0.62
C LEU A 34 -7.74 2.41 -1.05
N ILE A 35 -7.30 2.65 -2.26
CA ILE A 35 -6.06 2.08 -2.79
C ILE A 35 -5.15 3.21 -3.25
N GLY A 36 -3.92 3.23 -2.76
CA GLY A 36 -2.97 4.28 -3.12
C GLY A 36 -1.53 3.81 -3.27
N HIS A 37 -0.84 4.37 -4.25
CA HIS A 37 0.59 4.18 -4.44
C HIS A 37 1.34 5.47 -4.12
N SER A 38 2.48 5.36 -3.44
CA SER A 38 3.31 6.50 -3.09
C SER A 38 2.51 7.57 -2.31
N GLN A 39 2.47 8.80 -2.78
CA GLN A 39 1.66 9.87 -2.21
C GLN A 39 0.16 9.52 -2.12
N GLY A 40 -0.35 8.70 -3.05
CA GLY A 40 -1.74 8.23 -3.01
C GLY A 40 -2.05 7.37 -1.79
N GLY A 41 -1.08 6.55 -1.33
CA GLY A 41 -1.24 5.79 -0.09
C GLY A 41 -1.23 6.67 1.16
N ILE A 42 -0.39 7.71 1.18
CA ILE A 42 -0.40 8.71 2.26
C ILE A 42 -1.77 9.43 2.31
N THR A 43 -2.31 9.77 1.15
CA THR A 43 -3.64 10.39 1.04
C THR A 43 -4.73 9.45 1.57
N ALA A 44 -4.71 8.18 1.17
CA ALA A 44 -5.66 7.19 1.64
C ALA A 44 -5.59 6.98 3.16
N ALA A 45 -4.38 6.91 3.72
CA ALA A 45 -4.15 6.79 5.15
C ALA A 45 -4.64 8.03 5.93
N ALA A 46 -4.41 9.23 5.40
CA ALA A 46 -4.90 10.47 6.00
C ALA A 46 -6.44 10.53 6.02
N ILE A 47 -7.09 10.16 4.93
CA ILE A 47 -8.55 10.11 4.86
C ILE A 47 -9.10 9.07 5.85
N ALA A 48 -8.53 7.87 5.90
CA ALA A 48 -8.96 6.85 6.85
C ALA A 48 -8.80 7.28 8.32
N ALA A 49 -7.72 8.01 8.62
CA ALA A 49 -7.43 8.50 9.97
C ALA A 49 -8.35 9.66 10.40
N ASP A 50 -8.58 10.62 9.50
CA ASP A 50 -9.12 11.92 9.88
C ASP A 50 -10.59 12.11 9.46
N MET A 51 -11.13 11.24 8.59
CA MET A 51 -12.49 11.33 8.06
C MET A 51 -13.42 10.18 8.48
N SER A 52 -13.04 9.44 9.52
CA SER A 52 -13.79 8.28 10.04
C SER A 52 -15.18 8.63 10.61
N GLU A 53 -15.44 9.90 10.91
CA GLU A 53 -16.78 10.35 11.31
C GLU A 53 -17.72 10.58 10.11
N GLU A 54 -17.17 10.84 8.93
CA GLU A 54 -17.92 11.15 7.71
C GLU A 54 -18.02 9.97 6.74
N TYR A 55 -17.01 9.08 6.72
CA TYR A 55 -16.94 7.93 5.83
C TYR A 55 -16.59 6.64 6.57
N THR A 56 -17.12 5.54 6.10
CA THR A 56 -16.76 4.20 6.58
C THR A 56 -15.66 3.60 5.71
N ILE A 57 -14.41 3.94 6.06
CA ILE A 57 -13.24 3.38 5.36
C ILE A 57 -12.91 2.03 6.00
N GLU A 58 -13.31 0.97 5.35
CA GLU A 58 -13.13 -0.39 5.88
C GLU A 58 -11.78 -1.00 5.53
N HIS A 59 -11.21 -0.67 4.35
CA HIS A 59 -9.93 -1.20 3.95
C HIS A 59 -9.08 -0.16 3.22
N VAL A 60 -7.80 -0.08 3.60
CA VAL A 60 -6.79 0.73 2.92
C VAL A 60 -5.70 -0.19 2.38
N VAL A 61 -5.40 -0.06 1.09
CA VAL A 61 -4.25 -0.74 0.47
C VAL A 61 -3.24 0.31 0.05
N THR A 62 -2.01 0.18 0.53
CA THR A 62 -0.91 1.08 0.18
C THR A 62 0.24 0.34 -0.48
N ALA A 63 0.89 0.99 -1.41
CA ALA A 63 2.07 0.48 -2.10
C ALA A 63 3.17 1.53 -2.07
N GLY A 64 4.32 1.22 -1.46
CA GLY A 64 5.45 2.12 -1.37
C GLY A 64 5.13 3.46 -0.72
N SER A 65 4.41 3.45 0.40
CA SER A 65 3.91 4.67 1.04
C SER A 65 4.30 4.71 2.51
N PRO A 66 4.86 5.82 3.02
CA PRO A 66 5.18 6.00 4.43
C PRO A 66 3.89 6.33 5.21
N VAL A 67 3.28 5.33 5.83
CA VAL A 67 1.95 5.45 6.45
C VAL A 67 1.90 5.06 7.92
N ALA A 68 3.01 4.59 8.50
CA ALA A 68 3.07 4.08 9.86
C ALA A 68 2.66 5.09 10.94
N ASN A 69 2.86 6.38 10.68
CA ASN A 69 2.54 7.47 11.62
C ASN A 69 1.11 8.01 11.48
N HIS A 70 0.27 7.42 10.64
CA HIS A 70 -1.13 7.83 10.52
C HIS A 70 -1.97 7.07 11.57
N PRO A 71 -2.76 7.78 12.38
CA PRO A 71 -3.60 7.17 13.42
C PRO A 71 -4.87 6.56 12.82
N ILE A 72 -4.69 5.59 11.92
CA ILE A 72 -5.82 4.88 11.27
C ILE A 72 -6.58 4.12 12.35
N PRO A 73 -7.92 4.18 12.39
CA PRO A 73 -8.72 3.47 13.38
C PRO A 73 -8.48 1.96 13.33
N PRO A 74 -8.44 1.25 14.47
CA PRO A 74 -8.23 -0.21 14.51
C PRO A 74 -9.32 -1.02 13.79
N SER A 75 -10.47 -0.43 13.53
CA SER A 75 -11.56 -1.02 12.74
C SER A 75 -11.26 -1.05 11.24
N THR A 76 -10.38 -0.16 10.75
CA THR A 76 -9.96 -0.12 9.35
C THR A 76 -8.84 -1.12 9.12
N TRP A 77 -9.02 -2.01 8.16
CA TRP A 77 -7.96 -2.93 7.75
C TRP A 77 -6.96 -2.23 6.84
N VAL A 78 -5.68 -2.51 7.04
CA VAL A 78 -4.61 -1.92 6.23
C VAL A 78 -3.74 -3.01 5.65
N THR A 79 -3.53 -2.97 4.34
CA THR A 79 -2.55 -3.81 3.65
C THR A 79 -1.49 -2.91 3.06
N SER A 80 -0.30 -2.89 3.67
CA SER A 80 0.87 -2.15 3.17
C SER A 80 1.78 -3.07 2.38
N ILE A 81 2.16 -2.67 1.18
CA ILE A 81 3.09 -3.42 0.33
C ILE A 81 4.36 -2.60 0.18
N GLU A 82 5.47 -3.17 0.63
CA GLU A 82 6.77 -2.50 0.70
C GLU A 82 7.84 -3.32 -0.02
N ILE A 83 8.72 -2.67 -0.73
CA ILE A 83 9.85 -3.30 -1.38
C ILE A 83 11.11 -3.02 -0.55
N GLY A 84 11.86 -4.06 -0.21
CA GLY A 84 12.93 -3.99 0.79
C GLY A 84 14.12 -3.09 0.43
N ASP A 85 14.36 -2.84 -0.85
CA ASP A 85 15.39 -1.93 -1.35
C ASP A 85 14.83 -0.54 -1.74
N GLU A 86 13.55 -0.29 -1.44
CA GLU A 86 12.90 0.98 -1.64
C GLU A 86 12.96 1.83 -0.36
N LEU A 87 13.32 3.11 -0.52
CA LEU A 87 13.44 4.02 0.61
C LEU A 87 12.14 4.78 0.94
N VAL A 88 11.18 4.84 0.01
CA VAL A 88 10.02 5.74 0.15
C VAL A 88 9.11 5.31 1.30
N ALA A 89 8.82 4.01 1.42
CA ALA A 89 8.00 3.49 2.50
C ALA A 89 8.58 3.77 3.91
N ALA A 90 9.91 3.89 4.01
CA ALA A 90 10.61 4.16 5.26
C ALA A 90 10.80 5.66 5.60
N LEU A 91 10.26 6.57 4.77
CA LEU A 91 10.48 8.02 4.96
C LEU A 91 9.81 8.60 6.21
N ASP A 92 8.85 7.92 6.80
CA ASP A 92 8.23 8.31 8.07
C ASP A 92 9.04 7.89 9.30
N GLY A 93 10.10 7.10 9.11
CA GLY A 93 11.01 6.68 10.16
C GLY A 93 10.42 5.73 11.20
N ALA A 94 9.25 5.16 10.93
CA ALA A 94 8.54 4.24 11.82
C ALA A 94 8.25 2.92 11.11
N ALA A 95 8.15 1.86 11.90
CA ALA A 95 7.62 0.59 11.41
C ALA A 95 6.08 0.61 11.44
N ASN A 96 5.46 -0.03 10.47
CA ASN A 96 4.01 -0.21 10.48
C ASN A 96 3.54 -0.94 11.75
N PRO A 97 2.33 -0.64 12.24
CA PRO A 97 1.76 -1.35 13.37
C PRO A 97 1.68 -2.86 13.15
N ALA A 98 2.02 -3.64 14.18
CA ALA A 98 1.91 -5.10 14.17
C ALA A 98 0.59 -5.51 14.83
N THR A 99 -0.51 -5.47 14.08
CA THR A 99 -1.86 -5.83 14.54
C THR A 99 -2.53 -6.80 13.57
N ASP A 100 -3.61 -7.44 14.00
CA ASP A 100 -4.36 -8.37 13.13
C ASP A 100 -5.05 -7.66 11.95
N THR A 101 -5.30 -6.36 12.07
CA THR A 101 -5.91 -5.53 11.02
C THR A 101 -4.88 -4.76 10.19
N TRP A 102 -3.58 -4.92 10.46
CA TRP A 102 -2.52 -4.29 9.68
C TRP A 102 -1.52 -5.32 9.17
N LEU A 103 -1.59 -5.62 7.90
CA LEU A 103 -0.65 -6.50 7.20
C LEU A 103 0.40 -5.66 6.48
N THR A 104 1.67 -5.95 6.74
CA THR A 104 2.76 -5.45 5.90
C THR A 104 3.34 -6.60 5.07
N VAL A 105 3.26 -6.47 3.76
CA VAL A 105 3.88 -7.37 2.80
C VAL A 105 5.24 -6.79 2.42
N HIS A 106 6.31 -7.37 2.94
CA HIS A 106 7.67 -7.04 2.52
C HIS A 106 8.10 -7.96 1.39
N GLY A 107 8.55 -7.38 0.29
CA GLY A 107 9.02 -8.14 -0.85
C GLY A 107 10.28 -7.57 -1.48
N TYR A 108 10.93 -8.40 -2.30
CA TYR A 108 11.99 -7.97 -3.22
C TYR A 108 11.53 -8.29 -4.62
N ALA A 109 11.85 -7.42 -5.57
CA ALA A 109 11.50 -7.61 -6.96
C ALA A 109 12.77 -7.68 -7.82
N TYR A 110 12.78 -8.60 -8.75
CA TYR A 110 13.91 -8.84 -9.64
C TYR A 110 13.46 -8.80 -11.11
N PRO A 111 14.34 -8.40 -12.03
CA PRO A 111 14.07 -8.54 -13.46
C PRO A 111 13.80 -9.99 -13.84
N THR A 112 12.88 -10.21 -14.76
CA THR A 112 12.62 -11.55 -15.33
C THR A 112 13.91 -12.14 -15.93
N GLY A 113 14.24 -13.35 -15.52
CA GLY A 113 15.46 -14.05 -15.96
C GLY A 113 16.71 -13.74 -15.16
N ALA A 114 16.65 -12.83 -14.17
CA ALA A 114 17.72 -12.70 -13.20
C ALA A 114 17.80 -13.92 -12.29
N SER A 115 18.97 -14.51 -12.19
CA SER A 115 19.22 -15.58 -11.21
C SER A 115 19.46 -14.92 -9.85
N SER A 116 18.41 -14.77 -9.05
CA SER A 116 18.57 -14.31 -7.69
C SER A 116 18.07 -15.37 -6.72
N THR A 117 18.96 -15.81 -5.86
CA THR A 117 18.61 -16.49 -4.63
C THR A 117 18.55 -15.41 -3.55
N GLY A 118 17.35 -14.98 -3.19
CA GLY A 118 17.15 -14.07 -2.07
C GLY A 118 17.22 -14.83 -0.75
N GLU A 119 17.85 -14.26 0.27
CA GLU A 119 17.77 -14.76 1.64
C GLU A 119 16.56 -14.18 2.35
N VAL A 120 15.78 -15.05 3.00
CA VAL A 120 14.72 -14.61 3.91
C VAL A 120 15.32 -14.59 5.32
N GLY A 121 15.51 -13.41 5.87
CA GLY A 121 15.92 -13.23 7.27
C GLY A 121 14.84 -13.68 8.25
N PRO A 122 15.17 -13.79 9.55
CA PRO A 122 14.26 -14.27 10.59
C PRO A 122 13.00 -13.39 10.78
N ASN A 123 13.00 -12.19 10.25
CA ASN A 123 11.85 -11.25 10.28
C ASN A 123 11.11 -11.15 8.93
N GLY A 124 11.34 -12.09 8.00
CA GLY A 124 10.76 -12.02 6.67
C GLY A 124 11.51 -11.07 5.71
N GLU A 125 12.65 -10.55 6.10
CA GLU A 125 13.51 -9.74 5.26
C GLU A 125 14.17 -10.61 4.18
N CYS A 126 13.99 -10.24 2.92
CA CYS A 126 14.70 -10.85 1.80
C CYS A 126 15.88 -9.96 1.41
N ALA A 127 17.11 -10.37 1.62
CA ALA A 127 18.27 -9.67 1.09
C ALA A 127 18.67 -10.28 -0.26
N PRO A 128 18.95 -9.49 -1.29
CA PRO A 128 19.63 -9.99 -2.47
C PRO A 128 21.02 -10.40 -2.07
N GLY A 129 21.39 -11.65 -2.24
CA GLY A 129 22.76 -12.03 -1.99
C GLY A 129 22.95 -13.48 -1.61
N ASP A 130 23.96 -13.78 -1.02
CA ASP A 130 24.70 -14.98 -0.81
C ASP A 130 23.85 -16.23 -0.54
N ALA A 131 23.89 -17.18 -1.48
CA ALA A 131 23.14 -18.43 -1.48
C ALA A 131 23.54 -19.42 -0.37
N THR A 132 24.28 -18.99 0.63
CA THR A 132 24.88 -19.86 1.65
C THR A 132 24.09 -20.00 2.93
N SER A 133 23.03 -19.22 3.11
CA SER A 133 22.22 -19.28 4.33
C SER A 133 21.18 -20.39 4.28
N SER A 134 21.01 -21.07 5.39
CA SER A 134 20.01 -22.14 5.58
C SER A 134 18.56 -21.67 5.50
N TRP A 135 18.32 -20.38 5.49
CA TRP A 135 17.01 -19.72 5.41
C TRP A 135 16.42 -19.74 4.01
N ASN A 136 17.24 -20.01 3.01
CA ASN A 136 16.99 -19.73 1.61
C ASN A 136 16.36 -20.88 0.84
N ARG A 137 15.70 -21.80 1.48
CA ARG A 137 15.15 -22.97 0.80
C ARG A 137 13.91 -22.61 -0.01
N GLY A 138 14.14 -22.11 -1.22
CA GLY A 138 13.12 -22.04 -2.24
C GLY A 138 12.32 -20.74 -2.32
N TYR A 139 12.64 -19.72 -1.53
CA TYR A 139 12.01 -18.42 -1.70
C TYR A 139 12.72 -17.65 -2.83
N ARG A 140 11.94 -17.22 -3.81
CA ARG A 140 12.37 -16.28 -4.83
C ARG A 140 11.63 -14.97 -4.61
N GLY A 141 12.32 -13.84 -4.77
CA GLY A 141 11.66 -12.57 -4.91
C GLY A 141 10.73 -12.56 -6.13
N ALA A 142 9.82 -11.61 -6.18
CA ALA A 142 8.89 -11.47 -7.29
C ALA A 142 9.62 -11.16 -8.60
N GLU A 143 9.34 -11.90 -9.67
CA GLU A 143 9.84 -11.61 -11.00
C GLU A 143 9.01 -10.49 -11.64
N VAL A 144 9.68 -9.46 -12.16
CA VAL A 144 9.02 -8.31 -12.78
C VAL A 144 9.38 -8.24 -14.26
N ALA A 145 8.39 -8.45 -15.10
CA ALA A 145 8.55 -8.34 -16.55
C ALA A 145 8.85 -6.88 -16.96
N GLY A 146 9.87 -6.71 -17.81
CA GLY A 146 10.27 -5.40 -18.32
C GLY A 146 10.95 -4.50 -17.29
N ALA A 147 11.43 -5.06 -16.17
CA ALA A 147 12.33 -4.36 -15.27
C ALA A 147 13.69 -4.16 -15.95
N SER A 148 14.31 -3.01 -15.74
CA SER A 148 15.63 -2.71 -16.28
C SER A 148 16.74 -3.26 -15.40
N ASP A 149 17.89 -3.56 -16.01
CA ASP A 149 19.06 -4.09 -15.31
C ASP A 149 19.58 -3.11 -14.25
N GLY A 150 19.18 -3.27 -13.01
CA GLY A 150 19.81 -2.70 -11.83
C GLY A 150 19.77 -1.18 -11.63
N LYS A 151 19.06 -0.44 -12.47
CA LYS A 151 18.94 1.03 -12.37
C LYS A 151 17.51 1.55 -12.27
N GLU A 152 16.52 0.67 -12.37
CA GLU A 152 15.14 1.06 -12.23
C GLU A 152 14.79 1.25 -10.75
N LEU A 153 14.08 2.33 -10.45
CA LEU A 153 13.61 2.54 -9.10
C LEU A 153 12.54 1.50 -8.76
N THR A 154 12.77 0.70 -7.72
CA THR A 154 11.83 -0.30 -7.21
C THR A 154 10.54 0.31 -6.64
N HIS A 155 10.44 1.64 -6.64
CA HIS A 155 9.25 2.39 -6.27
C HIS A 155 8.09 2.28 -7.28
N TRP A 156 8.29 1.76 -8.49
CA TRP A 156 7.20 1.63 -9.45
C TRP A 156 6.14 0.63 -9.00
N LEU A 157 4.88 0.95 -9.24
CA LEU A 157 3.73 0.13 -8.82
C LEU A 157 3.84 -1.34 -9.26
N LYS A 158 4.42 -1.62 -10.42
CA LYS A 158 4.62 -2.99 -10.92
C LYS A 158 5.41 -3.90 -9.97
N TYR A 159 6.36 -3.34 -9.22
CA TYR A 159 7.14 -4.10 -8.23
C TYR A 159 6.30 -4.47 -7.02
N HIS A 160 5.48 -3.56 -6.54
CA HIS A 160 4.56 -3.79 -5.44
C HIS A 160 3.48 -4.82 -5.81
N GLN A 161 2.94 -4.72 -7.03
CA GLN A 161 2.00 -5.71 -7.55
C GLN A 161 2.61 -7.10 -7.62
N ALA A 162 3.85 -7.22 -8.10
CA ALA A 162 4.56 -8.49 -8.17
C ALA A 162 4.86 -9.06 -6.77
N ALA A 163 5.27 -8.22 -5.81
CA ALA A 163 5.49 -8.64 -4.43
C ALA A 163 4.19 -9.14 -3.77
N TYR A 164 3.08 -8.43 -3.98
CA TYR A 164 1.78 -8.86 -3.46
C TYR A 164 1.32 -10.20 -4.08
N GLN A 165 1.44 -10.34 -5.40
CA GLN A 165 1.12 -11.60 -6.09
C GLN A 165 1.95 -12.76 -5.56
N ASN A 166 3.25 -12.54 -5.38
CA ASN A 166 4.14 -13.56 -4.83
C ASN A 166 3.75 -13.95 -3.39
N ALA A 167 3.38 -12.98 -2.55
CA ALA A 167 2.90 -13.24 -1.19
C ALA A 167 1.59 -14.06 -1.19
N THR A 168 0.70 -13.79 -2.13
CA THR A 168 -0.54 -14.57 -2.35
C THR A 168 -0.21 -16.00 -2.76
N ASP A 169 0.69 -16.19 -3.72
CA ASP A 169 1.10 -17.50 -4.24
C ASP A 169 1.82 -18.37 -3.19
N LEU A 170 2.48 -17.72 -2.22
CA LEU A 170 3.09 -18.39 -1.07
C LEU A 170 2.08 -18.95 -0.06
N GLY A 171 0.81 -18.55 -0.16
CA GLY A 171 -0.27 -19.09 0.66
C GLY A 171 -0.25 -18.62 2.12
N SER A 172 0.24 -17.41 2.39
CA SER A 172 0.20 -16.82 3.74
C SER A 172 -1.24 -16.68 4.23
N LEU A 173 -1.54 -17.17 5.43
CA LEU A 173 -2.86 -17.01 6.06
C LEU A 173 -3.20 -15.54 6.33
N ALA A 174 -2.21 -14.73 6.70
CA ALA A 174 -2.40 -13.31 6.92
C ALA A 174 -2.82 -12.60 5.63
N VAL A 175 -2.13 -12.87 4.51
CA VAL A 175 -2.49 -12.36 3.18
C VAL A 175 -3.89 -12.82 2.80
N ALA A 176 -4.20 -14.10 2.95
CA ALA A 176 -5.52 -14.64 2.63
C ALA A 176 -6.67 -14.02 3.46
N ASN A 177 -6.41 -13.69 4.73
CA ASN A 177 -7.39 -13.02 5.58
C ASN A 177 -7.65 -11.57 5.13
N HIS A 178 -6.58 -10.83 4.84
CA HIS A 178 -6.69 -9.45 4.35
C HIS A 178 -7.36 -9.39 2.97
N GLU A 179 -7.01 -10.31 2.07
CA GLU A 179 -7.64 -10.42 0.76
C GLU A 179 -9.14 -10.73 0.89
N ARG A 180 -9.51 -11.64 1.78
CA ARG A 180 -10.92 -11.96 2.04
C ARG A 180 -11.69 -10.75 2.54
N HIS A 181 -11.14 -10.00 3.50
CA HIS A 181 -11.76 -8.78 3.99
C HIS A 181 -11.89 -7.74 2.87
N PHE A 182 -10.83 -7.49 2.12
CA PHE A 182 -10.87 -6.57 0.99
C PHE A 182 -11.95 -6.96 -0.02
N ARG A 183 -12.04 -8.24 -0.38
CA ARG A 183 -13.08 -8.74 -1.30
C ARG A 183 -14.48 -8.50 -0.76
N GLN A 184 -14.72 -8.68 0.53
CA GLN A 184 -16.03 -8.41 1.15
C GLN A 184 -16.43 -6.95 1.03
N VAL A 185 -15.47 -6.02 1.16
CA VAL A 185 -15.72 -4.57 1.02
C VAL A 185 -16.12 -4.19 -0.40
N ILE A 186 -15.48 -4.83 -1.41
CA ILE A 186 -15.70 -4.50 -2.82
C ILE A 186 -16.63 -5.49 -3.54
N GLU A 187 -17.21 -6.46 -2.82
CA GLU A 187 -18.09 -7.46 -3.41
C GLU A 187 -19.43 -6.81 -3.83
N GLY A 188 -19.78 -6.98 -5.09
CA GLY A 188 -21.00 -6.41 -5.64
C GLY A 188 -20.99 -6.41 -7.16
N GLU A 189 -22.01 -5.83 -7.76
CA GLU A 189 -22.07 -5.59 -9.19
C GLU A 189 -21.45 -4.21 -9.50
N LEU A 190 -20.62 -4.14 -10.53
CA LEU A 190 -20.07 -2.87 -10.98
C LEU A 190 -21.18 -2.03 -11.64
N GLU A 191 -21.64 -1.02 -10.92
CA GLU A 191 -22.65 -0.10 -11.45
C GLU A 191 -22.06 0.97 -12.35
N GLU A 192 -20.96 1.59 -11.91
CA GLU A 192 -20.34 2.70 -12.62
C GLU A 192 -18.84 2.80 -12.34
N THR A 193 -18.09 3.27 -13.34
CA THR A 193 -16.71 3.72 -13.19
C THR A 193 -16.62 5.20 -13.52
N ARG A 194 -16.14 6.01 -12.58
CA ARG A 194 -15.92 7.45 -12.76
C ARG A 194 -14.44 7.79 -12.64
N TYR A 195 -14.00 8.71 -13.47
CA TYR A 195 -12.64 9.24 -13.46
C TYR A 195 -12.68 10.71 -13.04
N PHE A 196 -11.88 11.06 -12.04
CA PHE A 196 -11.76 12.42 -11.54
C PHE A 196 -10.34 12.92 -11.79
N GLN A 197 -10.23 14.16 -12.24
CA GLN A 197 -8.94 14.82 -12.44
C GLN A 197 -8.96 16.19 -11.77
N GLY A 198 -8.02 16.41 -10.87
CA GLY A 198 -7.78 17.70 -10.23
C GLY A 198 -6.45 18.30 -10.67
N ARG A 199 -6.32 19.62 -10.56
CA ARG A 199 -5.06 20.34 -10.68
C ARG A 199 -4.75 20.98 -9.33
N MET A 200 -3.51 20.81 -8.88
CA MET A 200 -3.01 21.61 -7.76
C MET A 200 -2.87 23.06 -8.26
N SER A 201 -3.51 24.01 -7.60
CA SER A 201 -3.29 25.42 -7.83
C SER A 201 -2.26 25.91 -6.84
N HIS A 202 -1.16 26.46 -7.33
CA HIS A 202 -0.33 27.32 -6.49
C HIS A 202 -1.01 28.68 -6.45
N ASP A 203 -1.79 28.95 -5.43
CA ASP A 203 -2.16 30.31 -5.13
C ASP A 203 -0.89 31.01 -4.62
N ASN A 204 -0.26 31.77 -5.50
CA ASN A 204 0.79 32.71 -5.10
C ASN A 204 0.10 33.82 -4.29
N GLU A 205 0.07 33.71 -2.97
CA GLU A 205 -0.04 34.85 -2.08
C GLU A 205 1.33 35.47 -1.80
#